data_deb47632eff7e5a61d7ba008722bb491
#
_entry.id   deb47632eff7e5a61d7ba008722bb491
#
_cell.length_a   1.000
_cell.length_b   1.000
_cell.length_c   1.000
_cell.angle_alpha   90.00
_cell.angle_beta   90.00
_cell.angle_gamma   90.00
#
_symmetry.space_group_name_H-M   'P 1'
#
loop_
_entity.id
_entity.type
_entity.pdbx_description
1 polymer ?
#
loop_
_entity_poly.entity_id
_entity_poly.type
_entity_poly.pdbx_seq_one_letter_code
_entity_poly.pdbx_strand_id
1 'polypeptide(L)'
;RVKNLLDKSPSRLELFTYMDDDVYQLAMQHSKENPFNFYLDYKKNLNELSEEEKEFLQGEGYKFVCLIETTKMSKVYKMPVLMAFYNHGDIRMEVTEQQLLASWKEFFSTGTNWKDLDKDMTYEKYMAISDKEHINKILKMPVHFLQESGNGFFVKRDGCALALSENLQDVI
;
A
#
# COMPACT_ATOMS: atom_id res chain seq x y z
N ARG A 1 -20.30 13.75 -11.34
CA ARG A 1 -21.22 13.75 -10.18
C ARG A 1 -20.47 14.09 -8.88
N VAL A 2 -19.47 13.32 -8.45
CA VAL A 2 -18.74 13.56 -7.17
C VAL A 2 -18.10 14.95 -7.12
N LYS A 3 -17.42 15.38 -8.18
CA LYS A 3 -16.84 16.72 -8.29
C LYS A 3 -17.89 17.83 -8.10
N ASN A 4 -19.07 17.68 -8.73
CA ASN A 4 -20.16 18.65 -8.60
C ASN A 4 -20.79 18.63 -7.20
N LEU A 5 -20.78 17.47 -6.52
CA LEU A 5 -21.27 17.34 -5.15
C LEU A 5 -20.35 18.04 -4.13
N LEU A 6 -19.04 17.95 -4.35
CA LEU A 6 -18.03 18.49 -3.43
C LEU A 6 -17.56 19.90 -3.78
N ASP A 7 -17.97 20.42 -4.96
CA ASP A 7 -17.50 21.71 -5.52
C ASP A 7 -15.96 21.83 -5.60
N LYS A 8 -15.28 20.70 -5.75
CA LYS A 8 -13.82 20.59 -5.88
C LYS A 8 -13.44 19.28 -6.57
N SER A 9 -12.19 19.14 -7.02
CA SER A 9 -11.65 17.87 -7.44
C SER A 9 -11.55 16.92 -6.24
N PRO A 10 -12.24 15.75 -6.31
CA PRO A 10 -12.27 14.82 -5.18
C PRO A 10 -10.93 14.10 -5.02
N SER A 11 -10.54 13.86 -3.78
CA SER A 11 -9.49 12.91 -3.45
C SER A 11 -9.92 11.48 -3.79
N ARG A 12 -8.96 10.54 -3.84
CA ARG A 12 -9.25 9.12 -4.06
C ARG A 12 -10.22 8.55 -3.00
N LEU A 13 -10.05 8.94 -1.75
CA LEU A 13 -10.93 8.50 -0.66
C LEU A 13 -12.35 9.07 -0.82
N GLU A 14 -12.48 10.34 -1.20
CA GLU A 14 -13.78 10.95 -1.48
C GLU A 14 -14.46 10.31 -2.69
N LEU A 15 -13.69 9.97 -3.74
CA LEU A 15 -14.23 9.19 -4.87
C LEU A 15 -14.81 7.85 -4.40
N PHE A 16 -14.07 7.11 -3.60
CA PHE A 16 -14.51 5.82 -3.05
C PHE A 16 -15.76 5.98 -2.17
N THR A 17 -15.81 7.02 -1.34
CA THR A 17 -16.92 7.25 -0.40
C THR A 17 -18.23 7.66 -1.10
N TYR A 18 -18.14 8.45 -2.19
CA TYR A 18 -19.30 9.05 -2.84
C TYR A 18 -19.63 8.45 -4.21
N MET A 19 -18.89 7.44 -4.65
CA MET A 19 -19.15 6.74 -5.91
C MET A 19 -20.20 5.65 -5.70
N ASP A 20 -21.10 5.51 -6.67
CA ASP A 20 -22.06 4.41 -6.67
C ASP A 20 -21.33 3.07 -6.94
N ASP A 21 -21.78 1.98 -6.34
CA ASP A 21 -21.15 0.66 -6.43
C ASP A 21 -20.97 0.17 -7.88
N ASP A 22 -21.97 0.37 -8.73
CA ASP A 22 -21.92 -0.02 -10.15
C ASP A 22 -20.83 0.75 -10.90
N VAL A 23 -20.64 2.05 -10.59
CA VAL A 23 -19.61 2.90 -11.20
C VAL A 23 -18.24 2.48 -10.69
N TYR A 24 -18.10 2.12 -9.41
CA TYR A 24 -16.88 1.55 -8.86
C TYR A 24 -16.50 0.24 -9.57
N GLN A 25 -17.46 -0.69 -9.71
CA GLN A 25 -17.22 -1.96 -10.40
C GLN A 25 -16.81 -1.76 -11.86
N LEU A 26 -17.45 -0.82 -12.55
CA LEU A 26 -17.10 -0.46 -13.91
C LEU A 26 -15.69 0.14 -13.99
N ALA A 27 -15.32 1.06 -13.09
CA ALA A 27 -13.98 1.64 -13.01
C ALA A 27 -12.91 0.57 -12.79
N MET A 28 -13.17 -0.41 -11.92
CA MET A 28 -12.24 -1.52 -11.64
C MET A 28 -12.01 -2.46 -12.83
N GLN A 29 -12.87 -2.47 -13.84
CA GLN A 29 -12.67 -3.21 -15.09
C GLN A 29 -11.71 -2.50 -16.05
N HIS A 30 -11.48 -1.19 -15.91
CA HIS A 30 -10.59 -0.39 -16.75
C HIS A 30 -9.24 -0.17 -16.04
N SER A 31 -8.21 -0.92 -16.43
CA SER A 31 -6.92 -0.93 -15.74
C SER A 31 -6.10 0.36 -15.87
N LYS A 32 -6.28 1.16 -16.94
CA LYS A 32 -5.45 2.34 -17.25
C LYS A 32 -6.12 3.69 -16.98
N GLU A 33 -7.42 3.72 -16.79
CA GLU A 33 -8.21 4.93 -16.54
C GLU A 33 -8.91 4.85 -15.18
N ASN A 34 -8.40 3.98 -14.32
CA ASN A 34 -8.98 3.70 -13.02
C ASN A 34 -8.37 4.61 -11.95
N PRO A 35 -9.15 5.52 -11.35
CA PRO A 35 -8.65 6.43 -10.31
C PRO A 35 -8.15 5.70 -9.05
N PHE A 36 -8.44 4.40 -8.90
CA PHE A 36 -8.01 3.61 -7.76
C PHE A 36 -6.69 2.88 -7.98
N ASN A 37 -6.24 2.70 -9.24
CA ASN A 37 -4.99 2.03 -9.57
C ASN A 37 -3.94 2.95 -10.21
N PHE A 38 -4.36 4.05 -10.84
CA PHE A 38 -3.48 5.00 -11.51
C PHE A 38 -4.03 6.42 -11.32
N TYR A 39 -4.07 6.87 -10.07
CA TYR A 39 -4.74 8.12 -9.71
C TYR A 39 -4.12 9.35 -10.36
N LEU A 40 -2.80 9.41 -10.48
CA LEU A 40 -2.12 10.53 -11.13
C LEU A 40 -2.35 10.55 -12.64
N ASP A 41 -2.42 9.38 -13.30
CA ASP A 41 -2.80 9.31 -14.72
C ASP A 41 -4.25 9.72 -14.93
N TYR A 42 -5.14 9.33 -14.03
CA TYR A 42 -6.53 9.78 -14.04
C TYR A 42 -6.62 11.32 -13.93
N LYS A 43 -5.91 11.96 -13.00
CA LYS A 43 -5.82 13.42 -12.88
C LYS A 43 -5.21 14.07 -14.13
N LYS A 44 -4.19 13.45 -14.72
CA LYS A 44 -3.56 13.90 -15.97
C LYS A 44 -4.57 13.95 -17.11
N ASN A 45 -5.37 12.91 -17.28
CA ASN A 45 -6.41 12.84 -18.32
C ASN A 45 -7.50 13.91 -18.15
N LEU A 46 -7.73 14.36 -16.92
CA LEU A 46 -8.64 15.46 -16.59
C LEU A 46 -7.99 16.85 -16.67
N ASN A 47 -6.70 16.97 -16.96
CA ASN A 47 -5.91 18.20 -16.86
C ASN A 47 -5.96 18.85 -15.44
N GLU A 48 -5.94 18.03 -14.39
CA GLU A 48 -6.07 18.45 -12.98
C GLU A 48 -4.77 18.26 -12.18
N LEU A 49 -3.64 17.99 -12.83
CA LEU A 49 -2.34 17.89 -12.17
C LEU A 49 -1.81 19.26 -11.75
N SER A 50 -1.26 19.35 -10.52
CA SER A 50 -0.39 20.46 -10.12
C SER A 50 0.95 20.41 -10.84
N GLU A 51 1.74 21.50 -10.78
CA GLU A 51 3.11 21.49 -11.36
C GLU A 51 4.00 20.46 -10.64
N GLU A 52 3.91 20.36 -9.33
CA GLU A 52 4.62 19.37 -8.52
C GLU A 52 4.25 17.93 -8.92
N GLU A 53 2.96 17.66 -9.13
CA GLU A 53 2.50 16.34 -9.60
C GLU A 53 2.99 16.03 -11.02
N LYS A 54 3.11 17.04 -11.90
CA LYS A 54 3.68 16.86 -13.26
C LYS A 54 5.15 16.49 -13.21
N GLU A 55 5.94 17.13 -12.33
CA GLU A 55 7.34 16.79 -12.11
C GLU A 55 7.48 15.39 -11.52
N PHE A 56 6.65 15.05 -10.53
CA PHE A 56 6.61 13.73 -9.89
C PHE A 56 6.38 12.59 -10.89
N LEU A 57 5.52 12.79 -11.89
CA LEU A 57 5.24 11.81 -12.95
C LEU A 57 6.48 11.38 -13.76
N GLN A 58 7.55 12.16 -13.76
CA GLN A 58 8.76 11.88 -14.54
C GLN A 58 9.81 11.10 -13.73
N GLY A 59 9.61 10.96 -12.41
CA GLY A 59 10.59 10.43 -11.48
C GLY A 59 10.37 8.98 -11.04
N GLU A 60 11.28 8.51 -10.20
CA GLU A 60 11.21 7.19 -9.56
C GLU A 60 10.02 7.10 -8.58
N GLY A 61 9.62 8.21 -7.95
CA GLY A 61 8.46 8.27 -7.06
C GLY A 61 7.18 7.81 -7.74
N TYR A 62 6.94 8.23 -8.98
CA TYR A 62 5.79 7.79 -9.75
C TYR A 62 5.80 6.27 -10.02
N LYS A 63 6.97 5.72 -10.40
CA LYS A 63 7.12 4.28 -10.60
C LYS A 63 6.85 3.49 -9.32
N PHE A 64 7.29 4.01 -8.19
CA PHE A 64 7.02 3.43 -6.87
C PHE A 64 5.53 3.47 -6.53
N VAL A 65 4.86 4.61 -6.72
CA VAL A 65 3.40 4.72 -6.51
C VAL A 65 2.65 3.73 -7.39
N CYS A 66 2.98 3.64 -8.68
CA CYS A 66 2.38 2.65 -9.58
C CYS A 66 2.60 1.21 -9.10
N LEU A 67 3.79 0.89 -8.59
CA LEU A 67 4.06 -0.42 -8.00
C LEU A 67 3.12 -0.69 -6.80
N ILE A 68 2.99 0.26 -5.88
CA ILE A 68 2.12 0.10 -4.71
C ILE A 68 0.66 -0.07 -5.14
N GLU A 69 0.17 0.76 -6.05
CA GLU A 69 -1.21 0.71 -6.55
C GLU A 69 -1.56 -0.59 -7.28
N THR A 70 -0.59 -1.20 -7.97
CA THR A 70 -0.80 -2.39 -8.78
C THR A 70 -0.25 -3.68 -8.18
N THR A 71 0.36 -3.60 -6.99
CA THR A 71 0.93 -4.80 -6.37
C THR A 71 -0.12 -5.86 -6.09
N LYS A 72 0.12 -7.06 -6.61
CA LYS A 72 -0.81 -8.19 -6.40
C LYS A 72 -0.79 -8.64 -4.94
N MET A 73 -1.96 -8.76 -4.37
CA MET A 73 -2.19 -9.25 -3.01
C MET A 73 -3.08 -10.49 -3.07
N SER A 74 -2.48 -11.66 -3.25
CA SER A 74 -3.22 -12.95 -3.14
C SER A 74 -3.76 -13.16 -1.73
N LYS A 75 -3.05 -12.65 -0.73
CA LYS A 75 -3.45 -12.44 0.65
C LYS A 75 -3.00 -11.03 1.06
N VAL A 76 -3.69 -10.45 2.03
CA VAL A 76 -3.43 -9.07 2.50
C VAL A 76 -2.08 -8.86 3.22
N TYR A 77 -1.18 -9.84 3.20
CA TYR A 77 0.07 -9.85 3.96
C TYR A 77 1.03 -8.69 3.64
N LYS A 78 1.04 -8.21 2.39
CA LYS A 78 1.86 -7.05 2.03
C LYS A 78 1.36 -5.75 2.66
N MET A 79 0.05 -5.64 2.91
CA MET A 79 -0.56 -4.41 3.43
C MET A 79 0.07 -3.94 4.74
N PRO A 80 0.11 -4.75 5.81
CA PRO A 80 0.73 -4.31 7.06
C PRO A 80 2.24 -4.03 6.94
N VAL A 81 2.95 -4.65 5.99
CA VAL A 81 4.35 -4.33 5.72
C VAL A 81 4.49 -2.97 5.07
N LEU A 82 3.65 -2.64 4.09
CA LEU A 82 3.61 -1.32 3.45
C LEU A 82 3.19 -0.23 4.45
N MET A 83 2.20 -0.53 5.31
CA MET A 83 1.76 0.38 6.37
C MET A 83 2.86 0.68 7.39
N ALA A 84 3.81 -0.24 7.64
CA ALA A 84 4.92 -0.01 8.54
C ALA A 84 5.87 1.11 8.06
N PHE A 85 5.95 1.36 6.76
CA PHE A 85 6.71 2.49 6.20
C PHE A 85 5.99 3.82 6.38
N TYR A 86 4.67 3.83 6.47
CA TYR A 86 3.88 5.05 6.67
C TYR A 86 3.86 5.48 8.14
N ASN A 87 4.20 6.73 8.41
CA ASN A 87 4.31 7.28 9.76
C ASN A 87 3.63 8.65 9.87
N HIS A 88 2.29 8.65 10.04
CA HIS A 88 1.49 9.87 10.28
C HIS A 88 1.72 11.03 9.28
N GLY A 89 1.87 10.71 8.01
CA GLY A 89 2.09 11.68 6.94
C GLY A 89 3.48 11.61 6.32
N ASP A 90 4.46 11.04 7.03
CA ASP A 90 5.80 10.82 6.52
C ASP A 90 6.00 9.36 6.09
N ILE A 91 6.96 9.12 5.21
CA ILE A 91 7.37 7.77 4.81
C ILE A 91 8.77 7.50 5.36
N ARG A 92 8.89 6.39 6.10
CA ARG A 92 10.20 5.91 6.58
C ARG A 92 10.97 5.26 5.45
N MET A 93 12.27 5.52 5.39
CA MET A 93 13.15 4.81 4.45
C MET A 93 13.49 3.38 4.90
N GLU A 94 13.38 3.10 6.19
CA GLU A 94 13.74 1.83 6.80
C GLU A 94 12.74 1.43 7.87
N VAL A 95 12.52 0.12 8.00
CA VAL A 95 11.67 -0.44 9.06
C VAL A 95 12.39 -1.60 9.76
N THR A 96 12.30 -1.63 11.08
CA THR A 96 12.81 -2.70 11.93
C THR A 96 11.81 -3.85 12.04
N GLU A 97 12.25 -5.02 12.52
CA GLU A 97 11.35 -6.15 12.84
C GLU A 97 10.27 -5.75 13.84
N GLN A 98 10.58 -4.90 14.81
CA GLN A 98 9.61 -4.44 15.80
C GLN A 98 8.53 -3.56 15.18
N GLN A 99 8.89 -2.66 14.25
CA GLN A 99 7.93 -1.83 13.54
C GLN A 99 7.06 -2.66 12.60
N LEU A 100 7.64 -3.64 11.90
CA LEU A 100 6.88 -4.59 11.09
C LEU A 100 5.91 -5.40 11.95
N LEU A 101 6.35 -5.90 13.10
CA LEU A 101 5.51 -6.65 14.03
C LEU A 101 4.35 -5.81 14.58
N ALA A 102 4.63 -4.56 14.96
CA ALA A 102 3.62 -3.65 15.47
C ALA A 102 2.52 -3.40 14.44
N SER A 103 2.90 -3.00 13.23
CA SER A 103 1.96 -2.78 12.12
C SER A 103 1.19 -4.06 11.73
N TRP A 104 1.88 -5.21 11.74
CA TRP A 104 1.27 -6.51 11.49
C TRP A 104 0.19 -6.86 12.51
N LYS A 105 0.51 -6.72 13.80
CA LYS A 105 -0.44 -7.02 14.88
C LYS A 105 -1.63 -6.05 14.86
N GLU A 106 -1.40 -4.77 14.66
CA GLU A 106 -2.45 -3.76 14.52
C GLU A 106 -3.41 -4.13 13.39
N PHE A 107 -2.89 -4.41 12.20
CA PHE A 107 -3.69 -4.78 11.04
C PHE A 107 -4.51 -6.06 11.28
N PHE A 108 -3.88 -7.13 11.76
CA PHE A 108 -4.54 -8.42 11.95
C PHE A 108 -5.43 -8.49 13.19
N SER A 109 -5.28 -7.59 14.17
CA SER A 109 -6.23 -7.46 15.29
C SER A 109 -7.48 -6.66 14.91
N THR A 110 -7.47 -5.94 13.79
CA THR A 110 -8.60 -5.12 13.34
C THR A 110 -9.69 -6.00 12.72
N GLY A 111 -10.90 -5.92 13.28
CA GLY A 111 -12.07 -6.64 12.75
C GLY A 111 -11.84 -8.15 12.64
N THR A 112 -11.96 -8.69 11.44
CA THR A 112 -11.77 -10.12 11.14
C THR A 112 -10.55 -10.40 10.27
N ASN A 113 -9.60 -9.46 10.14
CA ASN A 113 -8.42 -9.61 9.26
C ASN A 113 -7.56 -10.83 9.62
N TRP A 114 -7.53 -11.23 10.91
CA TRP A 114 -6.83 -12.43 11.37
C TRP A 114 -7.24 -13.71 10.63
N LYS A 115 -8.45 -13.78 10.06
CA LYS A 115 -8.91 -14.93 9.27
C LYS A 115 -8.08 -15.19 8.02
N ASP A 116 -7.43 -14.16 7.47
CA ASP A 116 -6.58 -14.28 6.29
C ASP A 116 -5.23 -14.95 6.58
N LEU A 117 -4.84 -15.07 7.86
CA LEU A 117 -3.54 -15.67 8.22
C LEU A 117 -3.45 -17.15 7.88
N ASP A 118 -4.56 -17.88 7.95
CA ASP A 118 -4.65 -19.28 7.58
C ASP A 118 -6.09 -19.63 7.21
N LYS A 119 -6.27 -20.72 6.43
CA LYS A 119 -7.59 -21.18 5.97
C LYS A 119 -8.53 -21.53 7.14
N ASP A 120 -7.96 -22.15 8.18
CA ASP A 120 -8.71 -22.61 9.35
C ASP A 120 -8.35 -21.81 10.62
N MET A 121 -8.06 -20.50 10.45
CA MET A 121 -7.72 -19.62 11.56
C MET A 121 -8.95 -19.36 12.42
N THR A 122 -8.82 -19.54 13.73
CA THR A 122 -9.76 -19.05 14.75
C THR A 122 -9.11 -17.93 15.56
N TYR A 123 -9.91 -17.15 16.27
CA TYR A 123 -9.38 -16.06 17.09
C TYR A 123 -8.43 -16.57 18.19
N GLU A 124 -8.74 -17.71 18.81
CA GLU A 124 -7.90 -18.35 19.83
C GLU A 124 -6.55 -18.78 19.26
N LYS A 125 -6.55 -19.37 18.06
CA LYS A 125 -5.32 -19.72 17.34
C LYS A 125 -4.48 -18.46 17.02
N TYR A 126 -5.13 -17.39 16.55
CA TYR A 126 -4.45 -16.13 16.27
C TYR A 126 -3.78 -15.56 17.53
N MET A 127 -4.50 -15.52 18.66
CA MET A 127 -3.98 -15.03 19.94
C MET A 127 -2.86 -15.89 20.53
N ALA A 128 -2.77 -17.15 20.14
CA ALA A 128 -1.72 -18.07 20.57
C ALA A 128 -0.41 -17.95 19.74
N ILE A 129 -0.42 -17.23 18.61
CA ILE A 129 0.77 -17.04 17.78
C ILE A 129 1.76 -16.13 18.53
N SER A 130 2.97 -16.63 18.73
CA SER A 130 4.05 -15.85 19.35
C SER A 130 4.60 -14.75 18.41
N ASP A 131 5.20 -13.71 18.98
CA ASP A 131 5.85 -12.64 18.23
C ASP A 131 6.90 -13.17 17.27
N LYS A 132 7.66 -14.18 17.70
CA LYS A 132 8.66 -14.85 16.86
C LYS A 132 8.06 -15.53 15.63
N GLU A 133 6.91 -16.17 15.78
CA GLU A 133 6.20 -16.81 14.65
C GLU A 133 5.65 -15.76 13.69
N HIS A 134 5.09 -14.66 14.21
CA HIS A 134 4.68 -13.53 13.39
C HIS A 134 5.85 -12.96 12.59
N ILE A 135 6.98 -12.63 13.24
CA ILE A 135 8.19 -12.12 12.57
C ILE A 135 8.67 -13.09 11.50
N ASN A 136 8.77 -14.38 11.81
CA ASN A 136 9.17 -15.39 10.83
C ASN A 136 8.25 -15.40 9.59
N LYS A 137 6.94 -15.28 9.80
CA LYS A 137 5.95 -15.23 8.71
C LYS A 137 6.11 -13.96 7.88
N ILE A 138 6.28 -12.81 8.53
CA ILE A 138 6.51 -11.51 7.86
C ILE A 138 7.74 -11.56 6.96
N LEU A 139 8.87 -12.03 7.50
CA LEU A 139 10.13 -12.06 6.76
C LEU A 139 10.11 -13.06 5.60
N LYS A 140 9.54 -14.26 5.81
CA LYS A 140 9.51 -15.34 4.81
C LYS A 140 8.49 -15.11 3.69
N MET A 141 7.46 -14.31 3.92
CA MET A 141 6.37 -14.14 2.97
C MET A 141 6.34 -12.70 2.41
N PRO A 142 5.69 -11.70 3.04
CA PRO A 142 5.53 -10.40 2.41
C PRO A 142 6.85 -9.66 2.19
N VAL A 143 7.80 -9.71 3.11
CA VAL A 143 9.11 -9.05 2.96
C VAL A 143 9.87 -9.66 1.80
N HIS A 144 10.02 -10.99 1.77
CA HIS A 144 10.69 -11.71 0.70
C HIS A 144 10.06 -11.38 -0.68
N PHE A 145 8.73 -11.45 -0.80
CA PHE A 145 8.05 -11.16 -2.07
C PHE A 145 8.11 -9.68 -2.47
N LEU A 146 8.16 -8.75 -1.54
CA LEU A 146 8.39 -7.34 -1.87
C LEU A 146 9.81 -7.12 -2.40
N GLN A 147 10.81 -7.79 -1.85
CA GLN A 147 12.18 -7.72 -2.35
C GLN A 147 12.32 -8.33 -3.75
N GLU A 148 11.67 -9.47 -4.02
CA GLU A 148 11.76 -10.13 -5.33
C GLU A 148 10.94 -9.43 -6.43
N SER A 149 9.71 -8.99 -6.11
CA SER A 149 8.76 -8.46 -7.10
C SER A 149 8.59 -6.94 -7.04
N GLY A 150 9.33 -6.25 -6.19
CA GLY A 150 9.21 -4.82 -5.94
C GLY A 150 10.08 -3.95 -6.84
N ASN A 151 10.51 -4.45 -8.01
CA ASN A 151 11.28 -3.71 -9.03
C ASN A 151 12.51 -2.97 -8.47
N GLY A 152 13.14 -3.51 -7.41
CA GLY A 152 14.29 -2.90 -6.75
C GLY A 152 13.95 -1.77 -5.76
N PHE A 153 12.68 -1.45 -5.55
CA PHE A 153 12.30 -0.43 -4.57
C PHE A 153 12.37 -0.90 -3.13
N PHE A 154 12.26 -2.21 -2.90
CA PHE A 154 12.40 -2.82 -1.57
C PHE A 154 13.72 -3.59 -1.48
N VAL A 155 14.62 -3.14 -0.64
CA VAL A 155 15.97 -3.65 -0.55
C VAL A 155 16.29 -4.21 0.85
N LYS A 156 17.26 -5.12 0.88
CA LYS A 156 17.87 -5.57 2.13
C LYS A 156 18.96 -4.59 2.52
N ARG A 157 18.95 -4.15 3.78
CA ARG A 157 19.99 -3.28 4.35
C ARG A 157 20.35 -3.78 5.74
N ASP A 158 21.62 -3.70 6.10
CA ASP A 158 22.10 -4.09 7.42
C ASP A 158 21.50 -3.17 8.50
N GLY A 159 21.09 -3.76 9.61
CA GLY A 159 20.51 -3.03 10.73
C GLY A 159 19.01 -2.81 10.68
N CYS A 160 18.34 -3.12 9.57
CA CYS A 160 16.88 -3.06 9.46
C CYS A 160 16.28 -4.35 8.87
N ALA A 161 14.97 -4.52 8.97
CA ALA A 161 14.28 -5.69 8.42
C ALA A 161 13.96 -5.53 6.94
N LEU A 162 13.65 -4.30 6.52
CA LEU A 162 13.36 -3.93 5.13
C LEU A 162 13.63 -2.43 4.96
N ALA A 163 14.17 -2.05 3.81
CA ALA A 163 14.41 -0.65 3.44
C ALA A 163 13.82 -0.32 2.07
N LEU A 164 13.53 0.95 1.85
CA LEU A 164 13.29 1.50 0.52
C LEU A 164 14.63 1.82 -0.17
N SER A 165 14.62 1.76 -1.49
CA SER A 165 15.77 2.15 -2.31
C SER A 165 16.13 3.63 -2.10
N GLU A 166 17.42 3.94 -2.07
CA GLU A 166 17.93 5.32 -1.93
C GLU A 166 17.41 6.27 -3.01
N ASN A 167 17.08 5.74 -4.19
CA ASN A 167 16.49 6.53 -5.29
C ASN A 167 15.14 7.18 -4.92
N LEU A 168 14.52 6.78 -3.82
CA LEU A 168 13.28 7.37 -3.32
C LEU A 168 13.52 8.46 -2.26
N GLN A 169 14.74 8.63 -1.75
CA GLN A 169 15.02 9.51 -0.62
C GLN A 169 14.64 10.98 -0.87
N ASP A 170 14.79 11.44 -2.12
CA ASP A 170 14.51 12.84 -2.49
C ASP A 170 13.05 13.05 -2.95
N VAL A 171 12.23 12.00 -2.92
CA VAL A 171 10.86 12.01 -3.47
C VAL A 171 9.79 11.68 -2.43
N ILE A 172 10.19 11.23 -1.23
CA ILE A 172 9.28 10.84 -0.13
C ILE A 172 9.66 11.49 1.19
#